data_751f712e7c89716a79cc982ec9004fd2
#
_entry.id   751f712e7c89716a79cc982ec9004fd2
#
_cell.length_a   1.000
_cell.length_b   1.000
_cell.length_c   1.000
_cell.angle_alpha   90.00
_cell.angle_beta   90.00
_cell.angle_gamma   90.00
#
_symmetry.space_group_name_H-M   'P 1'
#
loop_
_entity.id
_entity.type
_entity.pdbx_description
1 polymer ?
#
loop_
_entity_poly.entity_id
_entity_poly.type
_entity_poly.pdbx_seq_one_letter_code
_entity_poly.pdbx_strand_id
1 'polypeptide(L)' 'MRIAICPGSFDPVTKGHLNIIERSAKLFDAVTVLVMVNPNKTPSFTAQERADFLRRVTAHIPNVKVDVYTGLLAEYAHN' A
#
# COMPACT_ATOMS: atom_id res chain seq x y z
N MET A 1 -7.38 13.57 13.24
CA MET A 1 -6.29 12.75 12.66
C MET A 1 -6.45 12.64 11.14
N ARG A 2 -5.39 12.91 10.41
CA ARG A 2 -5.39 12.84 8.94
C ARG A 2 -4.70 11.55 8.50
N ILE A 3 -5.45 10.72 7.75
CA ILE A 3 -4.96 9.43 7.27
C ILE A 3 -4.99 9.41 5.75
N ALA A 4 -3.87 9.02 5.13
CA ALA A 4 -3.79 8.84 3.69
C ALA A 4 -3.84 7.37 3.34
N ILE A 5 -4.49 7.04 2.24
CA ILE A 5 -4.51 5.69 1.69
C ILE A 5 -3.79 5.72 0.35
N CYS A 6 -2.77 4.89 0.20
CA CYS A 6 -1.99 4.78 -1.03
C CYS A 6 -2.27 3.43 -1.68
N PRO A 7 -3.28 3.34 -2.55
CA PRO A 7 -3.63 2.07 -3.19
C PRO A 7 -2.77 1.80 -4.42
N GLY A 8 -2.57 0.53 -4.72
CA GLY A 8 -1.87 0.12 -5.92
C GLY A 8 -1.67 -1.38 -5.97
N SER A 9 -1.26 -1.89 -7.13
CA SER A 9 -0.93 -3.32 -7.26
C SER A 9 0.44 -3.62 -6.67
N PHE A 10 1.39 -2.68 -6.81
CA PHE A 10 2.76 -2.84 -6.32
C PHE A 10 3.42 -4.13 -6.82
N ASP A 11 3.30 -4.40 -8.11
CA ASP A 11 3.77 -5.62 -8.73
C ASP A 11 4.71 -5.30 -9.91
N PRO A 12 5.97 -4.95 -9.64
CA PRO A 12 6.59 -4.79 -8.32
C PRO A 12 6.47 -3.38 -7.75
N VAL A 13 6.95 -3.23 -6.52
CA VAL A 13 7.12 -1.91 -5.89
C VAL A 13 8.26 -1.18 -6.59
N THR A 14 8.07 0.11 -6.87
CA THR A 14 9.10 0.94 -7.52
C THR A 14 9.57 2.05 -6.59
N LYS A 15 10.68 2.70 -6.95
CA LYS A 15 11.18 3.86 -6.22
C LYS A 15 10.17 5.01 -6.21
N GLY A 16 9.40 5.15 -7.28
CA GLY A 16 8.34 6.14 -7.35
C GLY A 16 7.27 5.91 -6.30
N HIS A 17 6.87 4.66 -6.10
CA HIS A 17 5.93 4.29 -5.05
C HIS A 17 6.47 4.65 -3.67
N LEU A 18 7.73 4.31 -3.40
CA LEU A 18 8.35 4.61 -2.12
C LEU A 18 8.44 6.10 -1.85
N ASN A 19 8.75 6.89 -2.87
CA ASN A 19 8.83 8.34 -2.77
C ASN A 19 7.47 8.91 -2.35
N ILE A 20 6.40 8.47 -2.99
CA ILE A 20 5.05 8.94 -2.68
C ILE A 20 4.66 8.57 -1.25
N ILE A 21 4.97 7.34 -0.82
CA ILE A 21 4.69 6.88 0.53
C ILE A 21 5.44 7.72 1.57
N GLU A 22 6.71 7.97 1.35
CA GLU A 22 7.53 8.79 2.26
C GLU A 22 7.02 10.22 2.37
N ARG A 23 6.63 10.83 1.24
CA ARG A 23 6.06 12.17 1.23
C ARG A 23 4.73 12.22 1.97
N SER A 24 3.87 11.22 1.73
CA SER A 24 2.58 11.15 2.40
C SER A 24 2.75 11.00 3.90
N ALA A 25 3.73 10.20 4.33
CA ALA A 25 4.01 9.99 5.75
C ALA A 25 4.42 11.29 6.46
N LYS A 26 5.00 12.23 5.74
CA LYS A 26 5.36 13.55 6.30
C LYS A 26 4.18 14.49 6.39
N LEU A 27 3.19 14.32 5.53
CA LEU A 27 2.04 15.22 5.41
C LEU A 27 0.84 14.77 6.24
N PHE A 28 0.76 13.47 6.53
CA PHE A 28 -0.39 12.88 7.22
C PHE A 28 0.04 12.22 8.52
N ASP A 29 -0.90 12.07 9.44
CA ASP A 29 -0.63 11.43 10.74
C ASP A 29 -0.35 9.95 10.58
N ALA A 30 -1.02 9.33 9.61
CA ALA A 30 -0.82 7.92 9.29
C ALA A 30 -1.01 7.70 7.79
N VAL A 31 -0.33 6.69 7.27
CA VAL A 31 -0.45 6.29 5.86
C VAL A 31 -0.71 4.79 5.81
N THR A 32 -1.77 4.40 5.10
CA THR A 32 -2.05 3.00 4.83
C THR A 32 -1.69 2.72 3.38
N VAL A 33 -0.71 1.86 3.16
CA VAL A 33 -0.36 1.39 1.83
C VAL A 33 -1.22 0.17 1.56
N LEU A 34 -2.07 0.25 0.55
CA LEU A 34 -3.07 -0.76 0.29
C LEU A 34 -2.72 -1.54 -0.98
N VAL A 35 -2.36 -2.81 -0.81
CA VAL A 35 -2.10 -3.70 -1.93
C VAL A 35 -3.44 -4.19 -2.45
N MET A 36 -3.80 -3.75 -3.66
CA MET A 36 -5.05 -4.12 -4.30
C MET A 36 -4.84 -5.41 -5.09
N VAL A 37 -5.74 -6.36 -4.89
CA VAL A 37 -5.71 -7.64 -5.62
C VAL A 37 -6.81 -7.63 -6.66
N ASN A 38 -6.43 -7.81 -7.93
CA ASN A 38 -7.38 -7.94 -9.02
C ASN A 38 -7.53 -9.42 -9.36
N PRO A 39 -8.69 -10.03 -9.10
CA PRO A 39 -8.90 -11.47 -9.35
C PRO A 39 -8.85 -11.84 -10.84
N ASN A 40 -8.96 -10.85 -11.72
CA ASN A 40 -8.93 -11.08 -13.17
C ASN A 40 -7.52 -11.01 -13.76
N LYS A 41 -6.51 -10.73 -12.94
CA LYS A 41 -5.11 -10.66 -13.38
C LYS A 41 -4.27 -11.68 -12.64
N THR A 42 -3.27 -12.22 -13.36
CA THR A 42 -2.26 -13.07 -12.74
C THR A 42 -1.04 -12.22 -12.46
N PRO A 43 -0.76 -11.88 -11.20
CA PRO A 43 0.39 -11.04 -10.87
C PRO A 43 1.70 -11.82 -10.91
N SER A 44 2.82 -11.10 -11.07
CA SER A 44 4.16 -11.70 -11.02
C SER A 44 4.51 -12.15 -9.60
N PHE A 45 3.98 -11.44 -8.59
CA PHE A 45 4.20 -11.76 -7.18
C PHE A 45 2.86 -11.91 -6.49
N THR A 46 2.79 -12.77 -5.47
CA THR A 46 1.58 -12.93 -4.69
C THR A 46 1.29 -11.65 -3.89
N ALA A 47 0.05 -11.49 -3.44
CA ALA A 47 -0.31 -10.35 -2.61
C ALA A 47 0.51 -10.33 -1.32
N GLN A 48 0.76 -11.50 -0.72
CA GLN A 48 1.57 -11.61 0.49
C GLN A 48 3.02 -11.20 0.24
N GLU A 49 3.61 -11.65 -0.86
CA GLU A 49 4.97 -11.27 -1.22
C GLU A 49 5.11 -9.76 -1.40
N ARG A 50 4.14 -9.15 -2.09
CA ARG A 50 4.13 -7.71 -2.30
C ARG A 50 3.97 -6.94 -0.98
N ALA A 51 3.06 -7.40 -0.13
CA ALA A 51 2.83 -6.77 1.16
C ALA A 51 4.05 -6.90 2.07
N ASP A 52 4.69 -8.07 2.10
CA ASP A 52 5.87 -8.31 2.92
C ASP A 52 7.04 -7.45 2.44
N PHE A 53 7.22 -7.31 1.13
CA PHE A 53 8.24 -6.42 0.59
C PHE A 53 7.99 -4.97 1.00
N LEU A 54 6.74 -4.51 0.89
CA LEU A 54 6.37 -3.15 1.32
C LEU A 54 6.64 -2.92 2.80
N ARG A 55 6.27 -3.87 3.65
CA ARG A 55 6.54 -3.77 5.09
C ARG A 55 8.03 -3.63 5.37
N ARG A 56 8.84 -4.37 4.62
CA ARG A 56 10.29 -4.35 4.77
C ARG A 56 10.89 -3.01 4.37
N VAL A 57 10.49 -2.48 3.22
CA VAL A 57 11.06 -1.23 2.69
C VAL A 57 10.49 0.01 3.37
N THR A 58 9.39 -0.10 4.10
CA THR A 58 8.80 1.01 4.85
C THR A 58 9.01 0.88 6.36
N ALA A 59 9.78 -0.11 6.80
CA ALA A 59 10.01 -0.36 8.23
C ALA A 59 10.61 0.83 8.97
N HIS A 60 11.33 1.69 8.27
CA HIS A 60 11.92 2.89 8.86
C HIS A 60 10.93 4.06 8.99
N ILE A 61 9.70 3.90 8.52
CA ILE A 61 8.67 4.94 8.57
C ILE A 61 7.59 4.53 9.57
N PRO A 62 7.59 5.10 10.79
CA PRO A 62 6.76 4.57 11.88
C PRO A 62 5.25 4.73 11.70
N ASN A 63 4.81 5.68 10.88
CA ASN A 63 3.39 5.93 10.67
C ASN A 63 2.84 5.32 9.39
N VAL A 64 3.57 4.36 8.80
CA VAL A 64 3.12 3.63 7.61
C VAL A 64 2.66 2.23 8.00
N LYS A 65 1.50 1.87 7.49
CA LYS A 65 0.90 0.55 7.66
C LYS A 65 0.63 -0.04 6.28
N VAL A 66 0.80 -1.35 6.15
CA VAL A 66 0.55 -2.06 4.89
C VAL A 66 -0.61 -3.01 5.08
N ASP A 67 -1.55 -2.98 4.15
CA ASP A 67 -2.73 -3.85 4.18
C ASP A 67 -2.97 -4.42 2.78
N VAL A 68 -3.75 -5.49 2.70
CA VAL A 68 -4.12 -6.15 1.45
C VAL A 68 -5.63 -6.17 1.35
N TYR A 69 -6.16 -5.82 0.18
CA TYR A 69 -7.59 -5.83 -0.05
C TYR A 69 -7.94 -6.38 -1.42
N THR A 70 -8.89 -7.28 -1.48
CA THR A 70 -9.43 -7.82 -2.72
C THR A 70 -10.80 -7.18 -2.95
N GLY A 71 -10.92 -6.40 -4.03
CA GLY A 71 -12.16 -5.71 -4.32
C GLY A 71 -11.92 -4.28 -4.78
N LEU A 72 -12.95 -3.46 -4.71
CA LEU A 72 -12.89 -2.06 -5.12
C LEU A 72 -12.48 -1.18 -3.93
N LEU A 73 -11.66 -0.18 -4.23
CA LEU A 73 -11.20 0.77 -3.20
C LEU A 73 -12.38 1.43 -2.47
N ALA A 74 -13.46 1.72 -3.20
CA ALA A 74 -14.66 2.33 -2.62
C ALA A 74 -15.26 1.46 -1.51
N GLU A 75 -15.23 0.13 -1.68
CA GLU A 75 -15.70 -0.80 -0.67
C GLU A 75 -14.83 -0.76 0.58
N TYR A 76 -13.52 -0.72 0.39
CA TYR A 76 -12.58 -0.64 1.50
C TYR A 76 -12.78 0.64 2.30
N ALA A 77 -12.84 1.76 1.60
CA ALA A 77 -12.97 3.08 2.24
C ALA A 77 -14.32 3.26 2.95
N HIS A 78 -15.35 2.55 2.47
CA HIS A 78 -16.69 2.61 3.03
C HIS A 78 -16.81 1.81 4.33
N ASN A 79 -16.04 0.77 4.42
CA ASN A 79 -16.02 -0.07 5.63
C ASN A 79 -15.13 0.52 6.69
#